data_3bdffbc06c8bd66beeccfdca3df7523d
#
_entry.id   3bdffbc06c8bd66beeccfdca3df7523d
#
_cell.length_a   1.000
_cell.length_b   1.000
_cell.length_c   1.000
_cell.angle_alpha   90.00
_cell.angle_beta   90.00
_cell.angle_gamma   90.00
#
_symmetry.space_group_name_H-M   'P 1'
#
loop_
_entity.id
_entity.type
_entity.pdbx_description
1 polymer ?
#
loop_
_entity_poly.entity_id
_entity_poly.type
_entity_poly.pdbx_seq_one_letter_code
_entity_poly.pdbx_strand_id
1 'polypeptide(L)'
;VGQLVHVITGYADGTFVNVSRITPASELYVGSDLSAFRVKRRNKASTIDLTLHQASASNQVLQALQRADEEDDTDTWVFAITIKDNSGQTLFSSSQAFIATIPDTTLSSTAETRNWQIQAVSLSSNVGGNTRMDASTVAALSVLGEEVPERWRLQQ
;
A
#
# COMPACT_ATOMS: atom_id res chain seq x y z
N VAL A 1 -3.04 15.91 4.90
CA VAL A 1 -3.35 16.40 6.23
C VAL A 1 -4.25 17.62 6.09
N GLY A 2 -5.40 17.60 6.69
CA GLY A 2 -6.42 18.62 6.43
C GLY A 2 -6.85 18.62 4.96
N GLN A 3 -6.77 19.77 4.31
CA GLN A 3 -7.09 19.91 2.87
C GLN A 3 -5.86 19.77 1.96
N LEU A 4 -4.69 19.47 2.50
CA LEU A 4 -3.48 19.29 1.70
C LEU A 4 -3.52 17.93 0.98
N VAL A 5 -3.52 17.97 -0.33
CA VAL A 5 -3.39 16.77 -1.20
C VAL A 5 -2.08 16.86 -1.95
N HIS A 6 -1.27 15.82 -1.86
CA HIS A 6 -0.03 15.70 -2.60
C HIS A 6 -0.01 14.40 -3.40
N VAL A 7 0.25 14.51 -4.69
CA VAL A 7 0.44 13.36 -5.57
C VAL A 7 1.93 13.07 -5.64
N ILE A 8 2.32 11.87 -5.24
CA ILE A 8 3.71 11.44 -5.27
C ILE A 8 4.18 11.35 -6.72
N THR A 9 5.36 11.89 -7.00
CA THR A 9 6.01 11.88 -8.31
C THR A 9 7.50 11.54 -8.17
N GLY A 10 8.16 11.24 -9.28
CA GLY A 10 9.58 10.94 -9.29
C GLY A 10 9.90 9.56 -8.72
N TYR A 11 9.13 8.56 -9.11
CA TYR A 11 9.38 7.17 -8.76
C TYR A 11 10.73 6.69 -9.27
N ALA A 12 11.38 5.83 -8.49
CA ALA A 12 12.60 5.15 -8.92
C ALA A 12 12.31 4.17 -10.07
N ASP A 13 13.35 3.83 -10.81
CA ASP A 13 13.28 2.76 -11.80
C ASP A 13 13.20 1.39 -11.10
N GLY A 14 12.45 0.46 -11.66
CA GLY A 14 12.21 -0.85 -11.07
C GLY A 14 11.05 -0.85 -10.06
N THR A 15 11.22 -1.51 -8.93
CA THR A 15 10.19 -1.58 -7.88
C THR A 15 10.16 -0.28 -7.09
N PHE A 16 9.12 0.50 -7.27
CA PHE A 16 8.96 1.80 -6.62
C PHE A 16 7.92 1.82 -5.49
N VAL A 17 6.99 0.89 -5.45
CA VAL A 17 6.03 0.71 -4.36
C VAL A 17 5.93 -0.76 -4.00
N ASN A 18 6.12 -1.07 -2.74
CA ASN A 18 5.89 -2.40 -2.19
C ASN A 18 4.94 -2.29 -1.00
N VAL A 19 3.88 -3.08 -0.99
CA VAL A 19 2.88 -3.10 0.07
C VAL A 19 2.89 -4.47 0.72
N SER A 20 3.15 -4.52 2.01
CA SER A 20 3.19 -5.76 2.79
C SER A 20 2.35 -5.64 4.05
N ARG A 21 1.64 -6.71 4.38
CA ARG A 21 0.88 -6.79 5.62
C ARG A 21 1.79 -7.18 6.77
N ILE A 22 1.72 -6.48 7.90
CA ILE A 22 2.57 -6.73 9.07
C ILE A 22 2.23 -8.08 9.70
N THR A 23 0.94 -8.43 9.75
CA THR A 23 0.47 -9.67 10.35
C THR A 23 -0.28 -10.52 9.33
N PRO A 24 0.00 -11.82 9.20
CA PRO A 24 -0.74 -12.72 8.32
C PRO A 24 -2.25 -12.69 8.62
N ALA A 25 -3.08 -12.79 7.58
CA ALA A 25 -4.54 -12.78 7.73
C ALA A 25 -5.06 -14.03 8.48
N SER A 26 -4.35 -15.14 8.38
CA SER A 26 -4.65 -16.37 9.10
C SER A 26 -3.38 -17.19 9.34
N GLU A 27 -3.37 -17.92 10.42
CA GLU A 27 -2.28 -18.83 10.79
C GLU A 27 -2.87 -20.20 11.08
N LEU A 28 -2.13 -21.23 10.71
CA LEU A 28 -2.43 -22.62 11.03
C LEU A 28 -1.65 -23.05 12.26
N TYR A 29 -2.35 -23.56 13.27
CA TYR A 29 -1.75 -24.18 14.42
C TYR A 29 -2.00 -25.68 14.36
N VAL A 30 -0.93 -26.46 14.58
CA VAL A 30 -0.98 -27.91 14.60
C VAL A 30 -0.53 -28.38 15.98
N GLY A 31 -1.38 -29.09 16.69
CA GLY A 31 -1.08 -29.69 17.99
C GLY A 31 -0.14 -30.90 17.85
N SER A 32 0.45 -31.31 18.95
CA SER A 32 1.32 -32.53 19.02
C SER A 32 0.56 -33.82 18.70
N ASP A 33 -0.75 -33.81 18.81
CA ASP A 33 -1.69 -34.90 18.44
C ASP A 33 -2.12 -34.83 16.97
N LEU A 34 -1.50 -33.95 16.15
CA LEU A 34 -1.84 -33.64 14.77
C LEU A 34 -3.22 -32.96 14.59
N SER A 35 -3.88 -32.55 15.66
CA SER A 35 -5.06 -31.70 15.54
C SER A 35 -4.66 -30.33 14.99
N ALA A 36 -5.41 -29.82 14.00
CA ALA A 36 -5.10 -28.56 13.35
C ALA A 36 -6.30 -27.61 13.44
N PHE A 37 -6.04 -26.34 13.71
CA PHE A 37 -7.04 -25.29 13.67
C PHE A 37 -6.47 -24.00 13.07
N ARG A 38 -7.33 -23.20 12.48
CA ARG A 38 -6.97 -21.93 11.86
C ARG A 38 -7.39 -20.77 12.74
N VAL A 39 -6.46 -19.88 13.02
CA VAL A 39 -6.72 -18.59 13.67
C VAL A 39 -6.77 -17.50 12.62
N LYS A 40 -7.87 -16.75 12.57
CA LYS A 40 -8.02 -15.58 11.71
C LYS A 40 -7.62 -14.32 12.48
N ARG A 41 -6.79 -13.49 11.86
CA ARG A 41 -6.38 -12.19 12.40
C ARG A 41 -7.06 -11.07 11.65
N ARG A 42 -7.72 -10.18 12.39
CA ARG A 42 -8.43 -9.02 11.82
C ARG A 42 -7.54 -7.79 11.65
N ASN A 43 -6.32 -7.83 12.18
CA ASN A 43 -5.37 -6.74 12.03
C ASN A 43 -4.99 -6.55 10.55
N LYS A 44 -5.26 -5.35 10.01
CA LYS A 44 -4.96 -4.96 8.63
C LYS A 44 -3.80 -3.96 8.54
N ALA A 45 -3.03 -3.80 9.62
CA ALA A 45 -1.86 -2.94 9.61
C ALA A 45 -0.87 -3.42 8.55
N SER A 46 -0.36 -2.48 7.79
CA SER A 46 0.49 -2.75 6.62
C SER A 46 1.62 -1.77 6.54
N THR A 47 2.73 -2.22 5.97
CA THR A 47 3.88 -1.39 5.63
C THR A 47 3.90 -1.14 4.14
N ILE A 48 4.15 0.11 3.77
CA ILE A 48 4.27 0.58 2.40
C ILE A 48 5.68 1.13 2.24
N ASP A 49 6.48 0.46 1.42
CA ASP A 49 7.82 0.93 1.05
C ASP A 49 7.71 1.69 -0.27
N LEU A 50 8.10 2.94 -0.25
CA LEU A 50 8.04 3.86 -1.37
C LEU A 50 9.43 4.31 -1.75
N THR A 51 9.89 3.93 -2.95
CA THR A 51 11.21 4.29 -3.45
C THR A 51 11.12 5.40 -4.48
N LEU A 52 11.72 6.53 -4.18
CA LEU A 52 11.74 7.73 -5.02
C LEU A 52 13.15 8.03 -5.52
N HIS A 53 13.22 8.69 -6.66
CA HIS A 53 14.46 9.31 -7.14
C HIS A 53 14.94 10.42 -6.18
N GLN A 54 16.23 10.57 -6.00
CA GLN A 54 16.78 11.66 -5.18
C GLN A 54 16.33 13.07 -5.64
N ALA A 55 16.07 13.23 -6.94
CA ALA A 55 15.60 14.50 -7.52
C ALA A 55 14.11 14.75 -7.36
N SER A 56 13.34 13.81 -6.78
CA SER A 56 11.91 13.98 -6.60
C SER A 56 11.59 15.06 -5.58
N ALA A 57 10.73 16.03 -5.97
CA ALA A 57 10.21 17.05 -5.07
C ALA A 57 9.35 16.44 -3.94
N SER A 58 8.78 15.24 -4.15
CA SER A 58 8.01 14.53 -3.13
C SER A 58 8.82 14.16 -1.91
N ASN A 59 10.14 13.98 -2.04
CA ASN A 59 11.04 13.78 -0.89
C ASN A 59 10.97 14.95 0.10
N GLN A 60 10.90 16.18 -0.42
CA GLN A 60 10.83 17.37 0.42
C GLN A 60 9.50 17.49 1.15
N VAL A 61 8.40 17.12 0.49
CA VAL A 61 7.06 17.10 1.10
C VAL A 61 6.97 16.05 2.19
N LEU A 62 7.47 14.83 1.93
CA LEU A 62 7.49 13.75 2.93
C LEU A 62 8.37 14.11 4.13
N GLN A 63 9.54 14.73 3.89
CA GLN A 63 10.42 15.17 4.97
C GLN A 63 9.79 16.29 5.81
N ALA A 64 9.09 17.22 5.19
CA ALA A 64 8.38 18.29 5.90
C ALA A 64 7.24 17.72 6.75
N LEU A 65 6.51 16.75 6.21
CA LEU A 65 5.43 16.07 6.92
C LEU A 65 5.96 15.29 8.14
N GLN A 66 7.04 14.55 7.95
CA GLN A 66 7.67 13.79 9.01
C GLN A 66 8.20 14.70 10.14
N ARG A 67 8.83 15.83 9.78
CA ARG A 67 9.29 16.81 10.76
C ARG A 67 8.13 17.44 11.55
N ALA A 68 7.03 17.75 10.88
CA ALA A 68 5.84 18.28 11.53
C ALA A 68 5.22 17.25 12.50
N ASP A 69 5.27 15.97 12.15
CA ASP A 69 4.81 14.87 13.01
C ASP A 69 5.70 14.69 14.25
N GLU A 70 7.03 14.82 14.09
CA GLU A 70 7.96 14.78 15.24
C GLU A 70 7.80 15.93 16.23
N GLU A 71 7.37 17.10 15.75
CA GLU A 71 7.17 18.30 16.58
C GLU A 71 5.77 18.34 17.23
N ASP A 72 4.87 17.43 16.85
CA ASP A 72 3.48 17.39 17.31
C ASP A 72 3.18 16.17 18.17
N ASP A 73 2.77 16.39 19.40
CA ASP A 73 2.39 15.34 20.35
C ASP A 73 0.91 14.88 20.20
N THR A 74 0.18 15.36 19.19
CA THR A 74 -1.29 15.21 19.10
C THR A 74 -1.79 14.34 17.93
N ASP A 75 -0.92 13.60 17.25
CA ASP A 75 -1.27 12.78 16.06
C ASP A 75 -2.01 13.54 14.94
N THR A 76 -1.83 14.87 14.87
CA THR A 76 -2.50 15.73 13.88
C THR A 76 -2.03 15.42 12.45
N TRP A 77 -0.81 14.91 12.30
CA TRP A 77 -0.15 14.69 11.02
C TRP A 77 -0.31 13.28 10.44
N VAL A 78 -1.18 12.48 11.05
CA VAL A 78 -1.65 11.24 10.44
C VAL A 78 -2.46 11.57 9.19
N PHE A 79 -2.16 10.91 8.09
CA PHE A 79 -2.73 11.22 6.77
C PHE A 79 -3.41 10.02 6.12
N ALA A 80 -4.30 10.30 5.17
CA ALA A 80 -4.87 9.28 4.31
C ALA A 80 -3.93 8.98 3.14
N ILE A 81 -3.81 7.71 2.77
CA ILE A 81 -3.02 7.27 1.62
C ILE A 81 -3.87 6.43 0.67
N THR A 82 -3.68 6.65 -0.62
CA THR A 82 -4.30 5.86 -1.68
C THR A 82 -3.25 5.51 -2.72
N ILE A 83 -3.16 4.23 -3.06
CA ILE A 83 -2.28 3.70 -4.10
C ILE A 83 -3.16 2.99 -5.12
N LYS A 84 -3.13 3.46 -6.35
CA LYS A 84 -3.93 2.94 -7.44
C LYS A 84 -3.05 2.58 -8.63
N ASP A 85 -3.24 1.38 -9.16
CA ASP A 85 -2.70 1.02 -10.47
C ASP A 85 -3.60 1.56 -11.57
N ASN A 86 -3.08 2.48 -12.38
CA ASN A 86 -3.82 3.10 -13.48
C ASN A 86 -4.07 2.14 -14.66
N SER A 87 -3.25 1.10 -14.80
CA SER A 87 -3.37 0.09 -15.85
C SER A 87 -4.10 -1.18 -15.40
N GLY A 88 -4.48 -1.27 -14.12
CA GLY A 88 -5.10 -2.45 -13.53
C GLY A 88 -6.22 -2.14 -12.55
N GLN A 89 -6.60 -3.16 -11.79
CA GLN A 89 -7.66 -3.09 -10.78
C GLN A 89 -7.11 -3.02 -9.35
N THR A 90 -5.79 -3.01 -9.18
CA THR A 90 -5.17 -2.95 -7.85
C THR A 90 -5.37 -1.59 -7.21
N LEU A 91 -5.90 -1.60 -6.00
CA LEU A 91 -6.19 -0.41 -5.21
C LEU A 91 -5.90 -0.69 -3.74
N PHE A 92 -5.08 0.15 -3.14
CA PHE A 92 -4.87 0.17 -1.70
C PHE A 92 -5.29 1.53 -1.15
N SER A 93 -5.97 1.53 -0.02
CA SER A 93 -6.35 2.78 0.65
C SER A 93 -6.37 2.62 2.17
N SER A 94 -5.94 3.65 2.86
CA SER A 94 -6.05 3.78 4.31
C SER A 94 -6.39 5.22 4.67
N SER A 95 -7.24 5.39 5.66
CA SER A 95 -7.55 6.71 6.22
C SER A 95 -6.50 7.19 7.22
N GLN A 96 -5.67 6.27 7.73
CA GLN A 96 -4.68 6.56 8.77
C GLN A 96 -3.35 5.92 8.40
N ALA A 97 -2.41 6.75 8.03
CA ALA A 97 -1.04 6.37 7.74
C ALA A 97 -0.06 7.41 8.30
N PHE A 98 1.14 7.00 8.59
CA PHE A 98 2.21 7.85 9.08
C PHE A 98 3.56 7.37 8.54
N ILE A 99 4.55 8.25 8.53
CA ILE A 99 5.91 7.91 8.09
C ILE A 99 6.63 7.22 9.25
N ALA A 100 6.97 5.96 9.07
CA ALA A 100 7.62 5.17 10.09
C ALA A 100 9.16 5.30 10.06
N THR A 101 9.73 5.44 8.87
CA THR A 101 11.19 5.49 8.72
C THR A 101 11.57 6.48 7.61
N ILE A 102 12.51 7.36 7.97
CA ILE A 102 13.15 8.28 7.03
C ILE A 102 14.17 7.50 6.19
N PRO A 103 14.32 7.81 4.90
CA PRO A 103 15.31 7.14 4.07
C PRO A 103 16.74 7.43 4.51
N ASP A 104 17.59 6.41 4.50
CA ASP A 104 19.02 6.59 4.58
C ASP A 104 19.50 7.47 3.41
N THR A 105 20.31 8.46 3.72
CA THR A 105 20.76 9.43 2.73
C THR A 105 22.23 9.21 2.38
N THR A 106 22.47 8.68 1.19
CA THR A 106 23.79 8.58 0.60
C THR A 106 23.98 9.71 -0.42
N LEU A 107 25.09 10.41 -0.32
CA LEU A 107 25.51 11.43 -1.29
C LEU A 107 26.64 10.86 -2.12
N SER A 108 26.44 10.69 -3.41
CA SER A 108 27.40 10.16 -4.35
C SER A 108 27.36 10.94 -5.66
N SER A 109 28.28 10.68 -6.55
CA SER A 109 28.31 11.26 -7.90
C SER A 109 27.30 10.59 -8.85
N THR A 110 26.70 9.48 -8.43
CA THR A 110 25.67 8.74 -9.18
C THR A 110 24.28 9.06 -8.65
N ALA A 111 23.27 8.80 -9.47
CA ALA A 111 21.89 8.97 -9.06
C ALA A 111 21.51 7.92 -8.01
N GLU A 112 21.03 8.37 -6.88
CA GLU A 112 20.61 7.55 -5.75
C GLU A 112 19.10 7.54 -5.60
N THR A 113 18.60 6.58 -4.87
CA THR A 113 17.16 6.48 -4.51
C THR A 113 16.96 6.79 -3.04
N ARG A 114 15.71 7.15 -2.69
CA ARG A 114 15.26 7.37 -1.32
C ARG A 114 14.11 6.42 -1.03
N ASN A 115 14.30 5.57 -0.04
CA ASN A 115 13.27 4.59 0.36
C ASN A 115 12.54 5.07 1.62
N TRP A 116 11.30 5.48 1.45
CA TRP A 116 10.40 5.90 2.52
C TRP A 116 9.58 4.72 2.99
N GLN A 117 9.49 4.52 4.29
CA GLN A 117 8.62 3.52 4.87
C GLN A 117 7.43 4.20 5.55
N ILE A 118 6.25 3.90 5.06
CA ILE A 118 4.98 4.39 5.58
C ILE A 118 4.24 3.21 6.22
N GLN A 119 3.67 3.41 7.39
CA GLN A 119 2.79 2.43 8.01
C GLN A 119 1.35 2.90 7.96
N ALA A 120 0.46 1.98 7.60
CA ALA A 120 -0.98 2.20 7.58
C ALA A 120 -1.62 1.37 8.69
N VAL A 121 -2.44 2.01 9.51
CA VAL A 121 -3.10 1.36 10.67
C VAL A 121 -4.11 0.31 10.21
N SER A 122 -4.87 0.61 9.16
CA SER A 122 -5.82 -0.32 8.57
C SER A 122 -5.87 -0.09 7.06
N LEU A 123 -5.25 -0.99 6.31
CA LEU A 123 -5.20 -0.91 4.86
C LEU A 123 -6.31 -1.75 4.22
N SER A 124 -7.17 -1.09 3.46
CA SER A 124 -8.06 -1.77 2.53
C SER A 124 -7.28 -2.12 1.28
N SER A 125 -7.25 -3.37 0.91
CA SER A 125 -6.49 -3.88 -0.23
C SER A 125 -7.42 -4.61 -1.20
N ASN A 126 -7.33 -4.21 -2.46
CA ASN A 126 -7.87 -4.96 -3.59
C ASN A 126 -6.73 -5.21 -4.56
N VAL A 127 -6.28 -6.46 -4.62
CA VAL A 127 -5.22 -6.88 -5.56
C VAL A 127 -5.91 -7.50 -6.77
N GLY A 128 -5.99 -6.75 -7.83
CA GLY A 128 -6.62 -7.17 -9.07
C GLY A 128 -5.62 -7.30 -10.22
N GLY A 129 -6.04 -7.98 -11.28
CA GLY A 129 -5.27 -8.07 -12.51
C GLY A 129 -5.49 -6.87 -13.43
N ASN A 130 -4.74 -6.83 -14.51
CA ASN A 130 -4.89 -5.86 -15.60
C ASN A 130 -5.40 -6.49 -16.90
N THR A 131 -5.90 -7.71 -16.82
CA THR A 131 -6.46 -8.47 -17.95
C THR A 131 -7.99 -8.48 -17.87
N ARG A 132 -8.65 -8.44 -19.02
CA ARG A 132 -10.10 -8.63 -19.08
C ARG A 132 -10.47 -10.06 -18.75
N MET A 133 -11.57 -10.23 -18.03
CA MET A 133 -12.03 -11.50 -17.51
C MET A 133 -13.07 -12.13 -18.45
N ASP A 134 -12.99 -13.42 -18.59
CA ASP A 134 -14.01 -14.22 -19.29
C ASP A 134 -15.28 -14.37 -18.44
N ALA A 135 -16.34 -14.87 -19.07
CA ALA A 135 -17.63 -15.02 -18.40
C ALA A 135 -17.58 -15.99 -17.20
N SER A 136 -16.73 -17.01 -17.24
CA SER A 136 -16.59 -17.98 -16.14
C SER A 136 -15.92 -17.35 -14.92
N THR A 137 -14.91 -16.53 -15.12
CA THR A 137 -14.25 -15.78 -14.05
C THR A 137 -15.18 -14.74 -13.43
N VAL A 138 -15.94 -14.01 -14.27
CA VAL A 138 -16.94 -13.04 -13.79
C VAL A 138 -18.03 -13.73 -12.96
N ALA A 139 -18.52 -14.89 -13.38
CA ALA A 139 -19.51 -15.66 -12.63
C ALA A 139 -18.96 -16.14 -11.27
N ALA A 140 -17.71 -16.63 -11.24
CA ALA A 140 -17.07 -17.05 -10.00
C ALA A 140 -16.91 -15.88 -9.01
N LEU A 141 -16.52 -14.70 -9.48
CA LEU A 141 -16.40 -13.49 -8.64
C LEU A 141 -17.76 -13.03 -8.11
N SER A 142 -18.82 -13.12 -8.92
CA SER A 142 -20.17 -12.79 -8.50
C SER A 142 -20.67 -13.71 -7.35
N VAL A 143 -20.33 -14.99 -7.38
CA VAL A 143 -20.64 -15.92 -6.27
C VAL A 143 -19.92 -15.53 -4.98
N LEU A 144 -18.72 -14.93 -5.09
CA LEU A 144 -17.94 -14.43 -3.97
C LEU A 144 -18.38 -13.03 -3.48
N GLY A 145 -19.39 -12.43 -4.13
CA GLY A 145 -19.91 -11.11 -3.80
C GLY A 145 -19.15 -9.95 -4.42
N GLU A 146 -18.29 -10.23 -5.40
CA GLU A 146 -17.51 -9.20 -6.12
C GLU A 146 -18.22 -8.78 -7.41
N GLU A 147 -18.33 -7.48 -7.63
CA GLU A 147 -18.89 -6.91 -8.85
C GLU A 147 -17.76 -6.48 -9.80
N VAL A 148 -17.74 -7.07 -10.99
CA VAL A 148 -16.73 -6.76 -12.02
C VAL A 148 -17.28 -5.67 -12.94
N PRO A 149 -16.62 -4.50 -13.04
CA PRO A 149 -17.00 -3.45 -13.98
C PRO A 149 -16.93 -3.92 -15.44
N GLU A 150 -17.82 -3.39 -16.30
CA GLU A 150 -17.93 -3.80 -17.72
C GLU A 150 -16.60 -3.68 -18.48
N ARG A 151 -15.82 -2.65 -18.22
CA ARG A 151 -14.51 -2.44 -18.86
C ARG A 151 -13.53 -3.61 -18.66
N TRP A 152 -13.73 -4.41 -17.62
CA TRP A 152 -12.90 -5.57 -17.26
C TRP A 152 -13.51 -6.91 -17.71
N ARG A 153 -14.63 -6.88 -18.42
CA ARG A 153 -15.25 -8.07 -19.00
C ARG A 153 -14.80 -8.21 -20.46
N LEU A 154 -14.53 -9.44 -20.90
CA LEU A 154 -14.39 -9.72 -22.33
C LEU A 154 -15.76 -9.52 -22.98
N GLN A 155 -15.80 -8.72 -24.04
CA GLN A 155 -16.98 -8.61 -24.88
C GLN A 155 -17.12 -9.92 -25.68
N GLN A 156 -18.31 -10.49 -25.65
CA GLN A 156 -18.67 -11.64 -26.50
C GLN A 156 -18.83 -11.23 -27.96
#